data_4db3e3b4d954246d2ca13657fd022de5
#
_entry.id   4db3e3b4d954246d2ca13657fd022de5
#
_cell.length_a   1.000
_cell.length_b   1.000
_cell.length_c   1.000
_cell.angle_alpha   90.00
_cell.angle_beta   90.00
_cell.angle_gamma   90.00
#
_symmetry.space_group_name_H-M   'P 1'
#
loop_
_entity.id
_entity.type
_entity.pdbx_description
1 polymer ?
#
loop_
_entity_poly.entity_id
_entity_poly.type
_entity_poly.pdbx_seq_one_letter_code
_entity_poly.pdbx_strand_id
1 'polypeptide(L)'
;MNREFLHKITLLGCLFLLITSSSGTDNGFQTPEQYAQIVQEHFANEEWEAGKELLEEGLQKYPNVSDLEWLMGKYWFHEKNYDQSRYHLVKAIDDNYNNVNAKHLLVDVEDITENYSSAICYVNELLEVNPYWRGLWRRKIELYRKQNNDVEADRLLKRINQIYPNDTILRKDYIYSMEVGYQQTVSYTHLTLPTN
;
A
#
# COMPACT_ATOMS: atom_id res chain seq x y z
N MET A 1 15.74 -39.70 -20.08
CA MET A 1 14.69 -38.74 -20.33
C MET A 1 13.48 -39.19 -19.54
N ASN A 2 13.16 -38.46 -18.48
CA ASN A 2 12.36 -38.93 -17.33
C ASN A 2 10.87 -38.99 -17.68
N ARG A 3 10.21 -40.13 -17.48
CA ARG A 3 8.78 -40.36 -17.74
C ARG A 3 7.86 -39.41 -16.96
N GLU A 4 8.32 -38.93 -15.81
CA GLU A 4 7.58 -37.94 -15.00
C GLU A 4 7.53 -36.54 -15.63
N PHE A 5 8.53 -36.18 -16.44
CA PHE A 5 8.56 -34.88 -17.12
C PHE A 5 7.54 -34.83 -18.27
N LEU A 6 7.34 -35.94 -18.96
CA LEU A 6 6.31 -36.04 -20.03
C LEU A 6 4.87 -36.01 -19.43
N HIS A 7 4.67 -36.58 -18.26
CA HIS A 7 3.35 -36.58 -17.60
C HIS A 7 2.92 -35.17 -17.12
N LYS A 8 3.88 -34.34 -16.69
CA LYS A 8 3.59 -32.95 -16.30
C LYS A 8 3.30 -32.06 -17.52
N ILE A 9 3.97 -32.28 -18.62
CA ILE A 9 3.71 -31.52 -19.88
C ILE A 9 2.35 -31.89 -20.47
N THR A 10 1.93 -33.17 -20.38
CA THR A 10 0.62 -33.57 -20.87
C THR A 10 -0.52 -33.11 -19.97
N LEU A 11 -0.32 -32.99 -18.64
CA LEU A 11 -1.33 -32.45 -17.73
C LEU A 11 -1.49 -30.94 -17.91
N LEU A 12 -0.38 -30.19 -18.10
CA LEU A 12 -0.43 -28.74 -18.41
C LEU A 12 -1.07 -28.48 -19.77
N GLY A 13 -0.76 -29.31 -20.79
CA GLY A 13 -1.36 -29.20 -22.12
C GLY A 13 -2.85 -29.53 -22.14
N CYS A 14 -3.32 -30.46 -21.33
CA CYS A 14 -4.74 -30.79 -21.22
C CYS A 14 -5.52 -29.72 -20.46
N LEU A 15 -4.90 -29.03 -19.48
CA LEU A 15 -5.55 -27.91 -18.78
C LEU A 15 -5.69 -26.70 -19.71
N PHE A 16 -4.69 -26.44 -20.57
CA PHE A 16 -4.73 -25.36 -21.56
C PHE A 16 -5.75 -25.62 -22.69
N LEU A 17 -5.95 -26.90 -23.06
CA LEU A 17 -6.93 -27.28 -24.10
C LEU A 17 -8.38 -27.28 -23.59
N LEU A 18 -8.60 -27.34 -22.29
CA LEU A 18 -9.96 -27.22 -21.71
C LEU A 18 -10.41 -25.75 -21.61
N ILE A 19 -9.48 -24.79 -21.64
CA ILE A 19 -9.80 -23.36 -21.66
C ILE A 19 -10.10 -22.88 -23.10
N THR A 20 -9.57 -23.53 -24.13
CA THR A 20 -9.79 -23.14 -25.53
C THR A 20 -10.99 -23.80 -26.20
N SER A 21 -11.68 -24.74 -25.57
CA SER A 21 -12.85 -25.43 -26.16
C SER A 21 -14.21 -24.92 -25.71
N SER A 22 -14.25 -23.80 -24.98
CA SER A 22 -15.50 -23.04 -24.74
C SER A 22 -15.62 -21.89 -25.74
N SER A 23 -15.51 -22.15 -27.03
CA SER A 23 -16.02 -21.25 -28.07
C SER A 23 -17.53 -21.49 -28.26
N GLY A 24 -18.25 -21.43 -27.17
CA GLY A 24 -19.64 -21.11 -27.18
C GLY A 24 -19.75 -19.59 -27.17
N THR A 25 -20.45 -19.03 -28.13
CA THR A 25 -20.81 -17.62 -28.24
C THR A 25 -21.65 -17.19 -27.03
N ASP A 26 -21.01 -17.16 -25.88
CA ASP A 26 -21.51 -16.44 -24.74
C ASP A 26 -20.81 -15.08 -24.78
N ASN A 27 -21.53 -14.09 -25.32
CA ASN A 27 -21.23 -12.67 -25.06
C ASN A 27 -21.48 -12.41 -23.57
N GLY A 28 -20.88 -13.22 -22.73
CA GLY A 28 -20.92 -13.09 -21.29
C GLY A 28 -20.30 -11.76 -20.93
N PHE A 29 -21.17 -10.81 -20.60
CA PHE A 29 -20.76 -9.53 -20.04
C PHE A 29 -19.96 -9.84 -18.77
N GLN A 30 -18.63 -9.83 -18.86
CA GLN A 30 -17.81 -9.84 -17.67
C GLN A 30 -18.17 -8.61 -16.85
N THR A 31 -18.52 -8.81 -15.60
CA THR A 31 -18.79 -7.68 -14.69
C THR A 31 -17.50 -7.01 -14.26
N PRO A 32 -17.54 -5.77 -13.76
CA PRO A 32 -16.33 -5.12 -13.21
C PRO A 32 -15.62 -5.96 -12.18
N GLU A 33 -16.35 -6.68 -11.34
CA GLU A 33 -15.81 -7.56 -10.30
C GLU A 33 -15.05 -8.75 -10.90
N GLN A 34 -15.56 -9.31 -12.01
CA GLN A 34 -14.88 -10.40 -12.74
C GLN A 34 -13.58 -9.90 -13.38
N TYR A 35 -13.59 -8.71 -14.00
CA TYR A 35 -12.36 -8.09 -14.49
C TYR A 35 -11.35 -7.91 -13.36
N ALA A 36 -11.76 -7.33 -12.23
CA ALA A 36 -10.89 -7.12 -11.08
C ALA A 36 -10.31 -8.42 -10.53
N GLN A 37 -11.10 -9.49 -10.46
CA GLN A 37 -10.65 -10.79 -9.99
C GLN A 37 -9.59 -11.38 -10.92
N ILE A 38 -9.84 -11.43 -12.23
CA ILE A 38 -8.91 -12.01 -13.21
C ILE A 38 -7.60 -11.21 -13.24
N VAL A 39 -7.68 -9.89 -13.18
CA VAL A 39 -6.49 -9.03 -13.11
C VAL A 39 -5.67 -9.30 -11.86
N GLN A 40 -6.31 -9.48 -10.70
CA GLN A 40 -5.59 -9.84 -9.47
C GLN A 40 -4.90 -11.20 -9.59
N GLU A 41 -5.49 -12.16 -10.29
CA GLU A 41 -4.87 -13.46 -10.58
C GLU A 41 -3.64 -13.29 -11.49
N HIS A 42 -3.72 -12.48 -12.56
CA HIS A 42 -2.56 -12.15 -13.41
C HIS A 42 -1.44 -11.49 -12.59
N PHE A 43 -1.76 -10.50 -11.76
CA PHE A 43 -0.75 -9.82 -10.93
C PHE A 43 -0.12 -10.75 -9.89
N ALA A 44 -0.89 -11.70 -9.35
CA ALA A 44 -0.37 -12.72 -8.42
C ALA A 44 0.59 -13.71 -9.12
N ASN A 45 0.40 -13.92 -10.43
CA ASN A 45 1.27 -14.75 -11.27
C ASN A 45 2.42 -13.95 -11.91
N GLU A 46 2.61 -12.67 -11.55
CA GLU A 46 3.61 -11.77 -12.14
C GLU A 46 3.37 -11.45 -13.63
N GLU A 47 2.16 -11.68 -14.14
CA GLU A 47 1.74 -11.43 -15.51
C GLU A 47 1.18 -9.98 -15.65
N TRP A 48 2.04 -9.00 -15.35
CA TRP A 48 1.62 -7.59 -15.19
C TRP A 48 1.04 -6.98 -16.47
N GLU A 49 1.66 -7.25 -17.64
CA GLU A 49 1.18 -6.72 -18.92
C GLU A 49 -0.18 -7.30 -19.33
N ALA A 50 -0.38 -8.62 -19.14
CA ALA A 50 -1.67 -9.25 -19.43
C ALA A 50 -2.78 -8.67 -18.51
N GLY A 51 -2.46 -8.46 -17.24
CA GLY A 51 -3.38 -7.80 -16.31
C GLY A 51 -3.71 -6.37 -16.72
N LYS A 52 -2.72 -5.61 -17.21
CA LYS A 52 -2.92 -4.24 -17.70
C LYS A 52 -3.84 -4.20 -18.92
N GLU A 53 -3.58 -5.05 -19.93
CA GLU A 53 -4.43 -5.11 -21.14
C GLU A 53 -5.90 -5.37 -20.77
N LEU A 54 -6.14 -6.29 -19.84
CA LEU A 54 -7.46 -6.59 -19.33
C LEU A 54 -8.08 -5.42 -18.54
N LEU A 55 -7.26 -4.66 -17.78
CA LEU A 55 -7.72 -3.45 -17.10
C LEU A 55 -8.13 -2.35 -18.07
N GLU A 56 -7.36 -2.15 -19.15
CA GLU A 56 -7.69 -1.16 -20.19
C GLU A 56 -9.03 -1.49 -20.85
N GLU A 57 -9.27 -2.78 -21.16
CA GLU A 57 -10.57 -3.25 -21.67
C GLU A 57 -11.68 -3.02 -20.64
N GLY A 58 -11.45 -3.42 -19.39
CA GLY A 58 -12.42 -3.25 -18.30
C GLY A 58 -12.79 -1.80 -18.05
N LEU A 59 -11.81 -0.90 -18.01
CA LEU A 59 -12.03 0.54 -17.81
C LEU A 59 -12.69 1.21 -19.02
N GLN A 60 -12.44 0.72 -20.24
CA GLN A 60 -13.15 1.20 -21.42
C GLN A 60 -14.64 0.85 -21.35
N LYS A 61 -14.97 -0.34 -20.88
CA LYS A 61 -16.33 -0.85 -20.77
C LYS A 61 -17.08 -0.33 -19.54
N TYR A 62 -16.37 -0.16 -18.45
CA TYR A 62 -16.85 0.28 -17.15
C TYR A 62 -16.00 1.43 -16.60
N PRO A 63 -16.16 2.64 -17.14
CA PRO A 63 -15.46 3.80 -16.63
C PRO A 63 -15.93 4.11 -15.19
N ASN A 64 -15.05 4.64 -14.39
CA ASN A 64 -15.31 5.06 -13.00
C ASN A 64 -15.66 3.89 -12.04
N VAL A 65 -15.01 2.76 -12.22
CA VAL A 65 -15.07 1.65 -11.25
C VAL A 65 -13.83 1.69 -10.36
N SER A 66 -14.03 2.04 -9.12
CA SER A 66 -13.00 2.24 -8.11
C SER A 66 -11.98 1.10 -8.03
N ASP A 67 -12.44 -0.15 -8.07
CA ASP A 67 -11.56 -1.32 -7.96
C ASP A 67 -10.66 -1.50 -9.21
N LEU A 68 -11.16 -1.19 -10.40
CA LEU A 68 -10.36 -1.23 -11.62
C LEU A 68 -9.34 -0.10 -11.64
N GLU A 69 -9.73 1.10 -11.23
CA GLU A 69 -8.82 2.24 -11.10
C GLU A 69 -7.72 1.98 -10.05
N TRP A 70 -8.08 1.37 -8.90
CA TRP A 70 -7.09 0.95 -7.91
C TRP A 70 -6.10 -0.06 -8.49
N LEU A 71 -6.56 -1.07 -9.23
CA LEU A 71 -5.69 -2.08 -9.86
C LEU A 71 -4.78 -1.45 -10.92
N MET A 72 -5.28 -0.47 -11.70
CA MET A 72 -4.44 0.28 -12.62
C MET A 72 -3.37 1.10 -11.87
N GLY A 73 -3.73 1.73 -10.76
CA GLY A 73 -2.78 2.38 -9.87
C GLY A 73 -1.72 1.43 -9.32
N LYS A 74 -2.11 0.19 -8.98
CA LYS A 74 -1.20 -0.86 -8.54
C LYS A 74 -0.25 -1.31 -9.65
N TYR A 75 -0.72 -1.43 -10.90
CA TYR A 75 0.15 -1.69 -12.05
C TYR A 75 1.21 -0.59 -12.20
N TRP A 76 0.81 0.67 -12.22
CA TRP A 76 1.74 1.79 -12.36
C TRP A 76 2.71 1.93 -11.19
N PHE A 77 2.29 1.53 -9.98
CA PHE A 77 3.18 1.44 -8.82
C PHE A 77 4.28 0.40 -9.05
N HIS A 78 3.93 -0.78 -9.58
CA HIS A 78 4.89 -1.82 -9.95
C HIS A 78 5.89 -1.31 -10.99
N GLU A 79 5.42 -0.59 -12.02
CA GLU A 79 6.25 0.04 -13.05
C GLU A 79 7.05 1.25 -12.54
N LYS A 80 6.93 1.59 -11.24
CA LYS A 80 7.58 2.75 -10.60
C LYS A 80 7.20 4.10 -11.25
N ASN A 81 6.11 4.15 -11.98
CA ASN A 81 5.53 5.39 -12.48
C ASN A 81 4.56 5.95 -11.44
N TYR A 82 5.12 6.61 -10.42
CA TYR A 82 4.36 7.08 -9.26
C TYR A 82 3.35 8.16 -9.60
N ASP A 83 3.57 8.95 -10.66
CA ASP A 83 2.62 9.96 -11.09
C ASP A 83 1.36 9.33 -11.70
N GLN A 84 1.52 8.31 -12.57
CA GLN A 84 0.38 7.55 -13.09
C GLN A 84 -0.31 6.73 -11.99
N SER A 85 0.47 6.14 -11.10
CA SER A 85 -0.08 5.45 -9.94
C SER A 85 -0.98 6.37 -9.11
N ARG A 86 -0.47 7.55 -8.74
CA ARG A 86 -1.23 8.57 -7.99
C ARG A 86 -2.50 8.98 -8.73
N TYR A 87 -2.42 9.22 -10.02
CA TYR A 87 -3.57 9.61 -10.84
C TYR A 87 -4.72 8.59 -10.74
N HIS A 88 -4.42 7.31 -10.97
CA HIS A 88 -5.43 6.25 -10.92
C HIS A 88 -5.93 5.97 -9.51
N LEU A 89 -5.06 6.06 -8.50
CA LEU A 89 -5.46 5.86 -7.10
C LEU A 89 -6.36 6.98 -6.57
N VAL A 90 -6.09 8.23 -6.94
CA VAL A 90 -6.97 9.35 -6.60
C VAL A 90 -8.33 9.18 -7.29
N LYS A 91 -8.34 8.80 -8.55
CA LYS A 91 -9.57 8.50 -9.26
C LYS A 91 -10.37 7.36 -8.61
N ALA A 92 -9.68 6.32 -8.14
CA ALA A 92 -10.32 5.24 -7.38
C ALA A 92 -11.02 5.75 -6.09
N ILE A 93 -10.43 6.72 -5.40
CA ILE A 93 -11.02 7.35 -4.20
C ILE A 93 -12.17 8.28 -4.58
N ASP A 94 -12.07 9.01 -5.68
CA ASP A 94 -13.14 9.87 -6.18
C ASP A 94 -14.39 9.05 -6.52
N ASP A 95 -14.21 7.85 -7.11
CA ASP A 95 -15.31 6.92 -7.43
C ASP A 95 -15.85 6.21 -6.17
N ASN A 96 -14.99 5.88 -5.22
CA ASN A 96 -15.35 5.30 -3.93
C ASN A 96 -14.42 5.79 -2.83
N TYR A 97 -14.86 6.79 -2.08
CA TYR A 97 -14.08 7.37 -0.97
C TYR A 97 -13.63 6.33 0.07
N ASN A 98 -14.36 5.24 0.23
CA ASN A 98 -14.05 4.17 1.18
C ASN A 98 -13.11 3.09 0.63
N ASN A 99 -12.49 3.31 -0.53
CA ASN A 99 -11.50 2.37 -1.06
C ASN A 99 -10.22 2.40 -0.20
N VAL A 100 -10.20 1.53 0.81
CA VAL A 100 -9.09 1.37 1.76
C VAL A 100 -7.80 0.94 1.03
N ASN A 101 -7.91 0.09 0.00
CA ASN A 101 -6.75 -0.39 -0.75
C ASN A 101 -6.07 0.73 -1.54
N ALA A 102 -6.86 1.60 -2.19
CA ALA A 102 -6.34 2.76 -2.89
C ALA A 102 -5.63 3.74 -1.93
N LYS A 103 -6.23 4.02 -0.77
CA LYS A 103 -5.62 4.88 0.25
C LYS A 103 -4.31 4.31 0.80
N HIS A 104 -4.25 3.00 1.05
CA HIS A 104 -3.01 2.36 1.49
C HIS A 104 -1.88 2.53 0.47
N LEU A 105 -2.18 2.28 -0.80
CA LEU A 105 -1.17 2.40 -1.84
C LEU A 105 -0.77 3.87 -2.08
N LEU A 106 -1.70 4.82 -1.88
CA LEU A 106 -1.36 6.25 -1.89
C LEU A 106 -0.40 6.64 -0.77
N VAL A 107 -0.55 6.07 0.43
CA VAL A 107 0.44 6.29 1.49
C VAL A 107 1.84 5.89 1.03
N ASP A 108 1.98 4.77 0.32
CA ASP A 108 3.27 4.31 -0.16
C ASP A 108 3.80 5.16 -1.32
N VAL A 109 2.93 5.56 -2.27
CA VAL A 109 3.29 6.47 -3.37
C VAL A 109 3.78 7.81 -2.82
N GLU A 110 3.05 8.41 -1.88
CA GLU A 110 3.38 9.71 -1.30
C GLU A 110 4.65 9.64 -0.43
N ASP A 111 4.87 8.52 0.27
CA ASP A 111 6.12 8.31 1.02
C ASP A 111 7.34 8.20 0.09
N ILE A 112 7.23 7.41 -0.99
CA ILE A 112 8.34 7.23 -1.96
C ILE A 112 8.64 8.55 -2.69
N THR A 113 7.62 9.35 -2.96
CA THR A 113 7.77 10.67 -3.62
C THR A 113 8.04 11.81 -2.64
N GLU A 114 8.30 11.50 -1.37
CA GLU A 114 8.64 12.43 -0.29
C GLU A 114 7.53 13.45 0.05
N ASN A 115 6.31 13.20 -0.39
CA ASN A 115 5.14 14.01 -0.06
C ASN A 115 4.55 13.60 1.29
N TYR A 116 5.36 13.61 2.34
CA TYR A 116 5.00 13.07 3.65
C TYR A 116 3.73 13.65 4.25
N SER A 117 3.43 14.92 3.98
CA SER A 117 2.19 15.56 4.47
C SER A 117 0.95 14.90 3.87
N SER A 118 0.97 14.60 2.58
CA SER A 118 -0.12 13.88 1.89
C SER A 118 -0.24 12.46 2.39
N ALA A 119 0.90 11.76 2.57
CA ALA A 119 0.92 10.42 3.16
C ALA A 119 0.28 10.40 4.55
N ILE A 120 0.60 11.37 5.42
CA ILE A 120 0.00 11.50 6.76
C ILE A 120 -1.51 11.75 6.66
N CYS A 121 -1.97 12.51 5.67
CA CYS A 121 -3.40 12.76 5.44
C CYS A 121 -4.14 11.44 5.17
N TYR A 122 -3.66 10.62 4.24
CA TYR A 122 -4.26 9.31 3.95
C TYR A 122 -4.17 8.34 5.14
N VAL A 123 -3.07 8.36 5.90
CA VAL A 123 -2.98 7.57 7.14
C VAL A 123 -4.04 8.01 8.15
N ASN A 124 -4.34 9.30 8.28
CA ASN A 124 -5.41 9.78 9.16
C ASN A 124 -6.77 9.25 8.73
N GLU A 125 -7.09 9.33 7.44
CA GLU A 125 -8.35 8.80 6.90
C GLU A 125 -8.50 7.30 7.14
N LEU A 126 -7.42 6.53 6.97
CA LEU A 126 -7.40 5.10 7.28
C LEU A 126 -7.60 4.82 8.78
N LEU A 127 -7.05 5.65 9.65
CA LEU A 127 -7.22 5.56 11.10
C LEU A 127 -8.62 6.00 11.56
N GLU A 128 -9.33 6.83 10.80
CA GLU A 128 -10.75 7.12 11.04
C GLU A 128 -11.62 5.86 10.83
N VAL A 129 -11.30 5.06 9.82
CA VAL A 129 -11.98 3.79 9.54
C VAL A 129 -11.63 2.73 10.59
N ASN A 130 -10.36 2.62 10.95
CA ASN A 130 -9.88 1.67 11.95
C ASN A 130 -8.84 2.29 12.90
N PRO A 131 -9.29 2.91 14.01
CA PRO A 131 -8.42 3.56 14.99
C PRO A 131 -7.45 2.60 15.70
N TYR A 132 -7.74 1.30 15.67
CA TYR A 132 -6.95 0.28 16.37
C TYR A 132 -5.85 -0.34 15.50
N TRP A 133 -5.66 0.12 14.28
CA TRP A 133 -4.64 -0.40 13.38
C TRP A 133 -3.25 0.12 13.74
N ARG A 134 -2.54 -0.66 14.58
CA ARG A 134 -1.22 -0.29 15.12
C ARG A 134 -0.16 -0.01 14.04
N GLY A 135 -0.20 -0.75 12.92
CA GLY A 135 0.70 -0.52 11.78
C GLY A 135 0.60 0.89 11.21
N LEU A 136 -0.62 1.45 11.13
CA LEU A 136 -0.83 2.82 10.64
C LEU A 136 -0.31 3.87 11.63
N TRP A 137 -0.47 3.65 12.93
CA TRP A 137 0.12 4.55 13.93
C TRP A 137 1.64 4.59 13.83
N ARG A 138 2.29 3.42 13.66
CA ARG A 138 3.74 3.35 13.45
C ARG A 138 4.15 4.05 12.16
N ARG A 139 3.43 3.80 11.06
CA ARG A 139 3.68 4.47 9.78
C ARG A 139 3.58 5.99 9.90
N LYS A 140 2.60 6.49 10.65
CA LYS A 140 2.43 7.93 10.91
C LYS A 140 3.64 8.52 11.65
N ILE A 141 4.13 7.83 12.68
CA ILE A 141 5.32 8.24 13.43
C ILE A 141 6.55 8.29 12.51
N GLU A 142 6.75 7.27 11.67
CA GLU A 142 7.84 7.21 10.70
C GLU A 142 7.77 8.38 9.69
N LEU A 143 6.58 8.69 9.17
CA LEU A 143 6.38 9.81 8.26
C LEU A 143 6.69 11.17 8.91
N TYR A 144 6.32 11.38 10.17
CA TYR A 144 6.73 12.60 10.90
C TYR A 144 8.25 12.70 11.06
N ARG A 145 8.94 11.59 11.35
CA ARG A 145 10.41 11.56 11.42
C ARG A 145 11.05 11.87 10.06
N LYS A 146 10.53 11.31 8.97
CA LYS A 146 10.98 11.65 7.61
C LYS A 146 10.79 13.12 7.25
N GLN A 147 9.78 13.77 7.82
CA GLN A 147 9.56 15.22 7.71
C GLN A 147 10.51 16.04 8.61
N ASN A 148 11.41 15.42 9.37
CA ASN A 148 12.19 16.05 10.44
C ASN A 148 11.31 16.69 11.53
N ASN A 149 10.10 16.19 11.71
CA ASN A 149 9.17 16.65 12.75
C ASN A 149 9.17 15.68 13.93
N ASP A 150 10.34 15.60 14.59
CA ASP A 150 10.54 14.69 15.71
C ASP A 150 9.65 15.02 16.91
N VAL A 151 9.28 16.29 17.08
CA VAL A 151 8.39 16.74 18.16
C VAL A 151 7.02 16.06 18.08
N GLU A 152 6.40 16.06 16.90
CA GLU A 152 5.10 15.40 16.70
C GLU A 152 5.25 13.87 16.69
N ALA A 153 6.33 13.33 16.16
CA ALA A 153 6.62 11.90 16.21
C ALA A 153 6.68 11.40 17.67
N ASP A 154 7.43 12.07 18.53
CA ASP A 154 7.60 11.69 19.93
C ASP A 154 6.32 11.91 20.75
N ARG A 155 5.61 13.02 20.48
CA ARG A 155 4.29 13.28 21.09
C ARG A 155 3.30 12.16 20.78
N LEU A 156 3.25 11.74 19.51
CA LEU A 156 2.38 10.67 19.05
C LEU A 156 2.80 9.33 19.65
N LEU A 157 4.09 9.03 19.65
CA LEU A 157 4.65 7.81 20.22
C LEU A 157 4.32 7.68 21.72
N LYS A 158 4.48 8.79 22.47
CA LYS A 158 4.09 8.83 23.89
C LYS A 158 2.62 8.52 24.09
N ARG A 159 1.74 9.14 23.28
CA ARG A 159 0.30 8.93 23.34
C ARG A 159 -0.07 7.46 23.02
N ILE A 160 0.51 6.90 21.97
CA ILE A 160 0.23 5.53 21.54
C ILE A 160 0.74 4.50 22.56
N ASN A 161 1.91 4.75 23.18
CA ASN A 161 2.42 3.89 24.24
C ASN A 161 1.52 3.89 25.50
N GLN A 162 0.81 4.97 25.79
CA GLN A 162 -0.20 5.00 26.85
C GLN A 162 -1.44 4.16 26.52
N ILE A 163 -1.84 4.12 25.23
CA ILE A 163 -2.99 3.35 24.76
C ILE A 163 -2.64 1.85 24.65
N TYR A 164 -1.41 1.54 24.22
CA TYR A 164 -0.94 0.18 24.02
C TYR A 164 0.33 -0.14 24.85
N PRO A 165 0.25 -0.14 26.19
CA PRO A 165 1.42 -0.26 27.06
C PRO A 165 2.15 -1.60 26.94
N ASN A 166 1.47 -2.63 26.45
CA ASN A 166 2.01 -3.97 26.25
C ASN A 166 2.56 -4.21 24.84
N ASP A 167 2.53 -3.21 23.95
CA ASP A 167 3.13 -3.32 22.63
C ASP A 167 4.66 -3.18 22.73
N THR A 168 5.37 -4.30 22.59
CA THR A 168 6.82 -4.35 22.79
C THR A 168 7.61 -3.54 21.77
N ILE A 169 7.07 -3.33 20.57
CA ILE A 169 7.75 -2.59 19.49
C ILE A 169 7.59 -1.09 19.75
N LEU A 170 6.36 -0.62 19.95
CA LEU A 170 6.09 0.77 20.28
C LEU A 170 6.78 1.21 21.59
N ARG A 171 6.86 0.31 22.56
CA ARG A 171 7.57 0.57 23.81
C ARG A 171 9.09 0.73 23.61
N LYS A 172 9.72 -0.08 22.77
CA LYS A 172 11.14 0.06 22.43
C LYS A 172 11.41 1.40 21.75
N ASP A 173 10.60 1.76 20.76
CA ASP A 173 10.73 3.03 20.05
C ASP A 173 10.56 4.22 21.01
N TYR A 174 9.63 4.13 21.96
CA TYR A 174 9.40 5.15 22.98
C TYR A 174 10.60 5.30 23.94
N ILE A 175 11.16 4.18 24.43
CA ILE A 175 12.33 4.20 25.32
C ILE A 175 13.53 4.82 24.57
N TYR A 176 13.76 4.40 23.33
CA TYR A 176 14.86 4.94 22.52
C TYR A 176 14.73 6.46 22.29
N SER A 177 13.54 6.97 21.99
CA SER A 177 13.31 8.41 21.82
C SER A 177 13.57 9.21 23.10
N MET A 178 13.23 8.64 24.26
CA MET A 178 13.51 9.24 25.57
C MET A 178 15.01 9.29 25.86
N GLU A 179 15.76 8.24 25.54
CA GLU A 179 17.22 8.18 25.76
C GLU A 179 17.95 9.18 24.87
N VAL A 180 17.60 9.28 23.60
CA VAL A 180 18.19 10.25 22.66
C VAL A 180 17.87 11.68 23.07
N GLY A 181 16.63 11.97 23.44
CA GLY A 181 16.23 13.28 23.93
C GLY A 181 16.95 13.70 25.20
N TYR A 182 17.19 12.76 26.12
CA TYR A 182 17.97 13.03 27.35
C TYR A 182 19.43 13.36 27.04
N GLN A 183 20.08 12.62 26.14
CA GLN A 183 21.48 12.88 25.75
C GLN A 183 21.64 14.25 25.09
N GLN A 184 20.70 14.69 24.26
CA GLN A 184 20.73 16.02 23.65
C GLN A 184 20.60 17.13 24.70
N THR A 185 19.65 17.01 25.65
CA THR A 185 19.48 18.00 26.72
C THR A 185 20.69 18.11 27.63
N VAL A 186 21.33 17.00 27.98
CA VAL A 186 22.55 16.99 28.80
C VAL A 186 23.71 17.64 28.06
N SER A 187 23.87 17.42 26.77
CA SER A 187 24.90 18.06 25.94
C SER A 187 24.75 19.58 25.89
N TYR A 188 23.55 20.11 25.79
CA TYR A 188 23.26 21.55 25.79
C TYR A 188 23.53 22.19 27.16
N THR A 189 23.24 21.52 28.27
CA THR A 189 23.51 22.06 29.63
C THR A 189 24.99 22.18 29.95
N HIS A 190 25.83 21.32 29.39
CA HIS A 190 27.29 21.42 29.55
C HIS A 190 27.92 22.55 28.73
N LEU A 191 27.29 23.00 27.65
CA LEU A 191 27.78 24.10 26.83
C LEU A 191 27.38 25.49 27.33
N THR A 192 26.44 25.59 28.27
CA THR A 192 25.84 26.86 28.75
C THR A 192 26.26 27.22 30.17
N LEU A 193 27.13 26.45 30.83
CA LEU A 193 27.66 26.82 32.14
C LEU A 193 28.73 27.92 31.97
N PRO A 194 28.54 29.11 32.56
CA PRO A 194 29.57 30.12 32.51
C PRO A 194 30.79 29.62 33.29
N THR A 195 31.95 29.63 32.64
CA THR A 195 33.23 29.46 33.32
C THR A 195 33.48 30.71 34.17
N ASN A 196 33.29 30.60 35.49
CA ASN A 196 33.75 31.60 36.44
C ASN A 196 35.26 31.58 36.55
#